data_c87d109c14609172f52371d7ecae860b
#
_entry.id   c87d109c14609172f52371d7ecae860b
#
_cell.length_a   1.000
_cell.length_b   1.000
_cell.length_c   1.000
_cell.angle_alpha   90.00
_cell.angle_beta   90.00
_cell.angle_gamma   90.00
#
_symmetry.space_group_name_H-M   'P 1'
#
loop_
_entity.id
_entity.type
_entity.pdbx_description
1 polymer ?
#
loop_
_entity_poly.entity_id
_entity_poly.type
_entity_poly.pdbx_seq_one_letter_code
_entity_poly.pdbx_strand_id
1 'polypeptide(L)'
;MSAFSAFLRRAGETIMRGVKLFGAWLLWPIMAAHGWYRQRNLLIKLPLAAFLVLFVGLYGYFVWQTQIWSGFDPNFVDRYAFQTRNVGAGQELSPSVQPGSQPATAAPSSAPVQPRQCQQSGIVEVAADLTDTNVNQNAWISSMLMYRLGFFGLDWDRTPFLDNKAAFQRGVNQTVRRTAVELVDSLGRVRGTSGINGNLQDARGNLQFDEYSWYFGLQPFGFKTPTPSYYRAAIDSLRKFNGDLA
;
A
#
# COMPACT_ATOMS: atom_id res chain seq x y z
N MET A 1 -33.46 -52.64 19.47
CA MET A 1 -33.30 -51.18 19.57
C MET A 1 -32.40 -50.68 20.73
N SER A 2 -32.19 -51.47 21.78
CA SER A 2 -31.41 -51.03 23.00
C SER A 2 -29.88 -51.00 22.78
N ALA A 3 -29.29 -51.85 21.96
CA ALA A 3 -27.84 -51.90 21.76
C ALA A 3 -27.27 -50.67 20.96
N PHE A 4 -28.01 -50.20 19.98
CA PHE A 4 -27.65 -49.03 19.17
C PHE A 4 -27.71 -47.75 19.98
N SER A 5 -28.71 -47.56 20.80
CA SER A 5 -28.81 -46.39 21.69
C SER A 5 -27.72 -46.35 22.76
N ALA A 6 -27.35 -47.52 23.28
CA ALA A 6 -26.21 -47.65 24.22
C ALA A 6 -24.86 -47.35 23.56
N PHE A 7 -24.69 -47.73 22.29
CA PHE A 7 -23.50 -47.39 21.52
C PHE A 7 -23.38 -45.90 21.27
N LEU A 8 -24.47 -45.22 20.82
CA LEU A 8 -24.47 -43.78 20.59
C LEU A 8 -24.21 -42.98 21.86
N ARG A 9 -24.74 -43.44 23.01
CA ARG A 9 -24.50 -42.79 24.28
C ARG A 9 -23.02 -42.88 24.71
N ARG A 10 -22.41 -44.09 24.56
CA ARG A 10 -20.97 -44.27 24.86
C ARG A 10 -20.07 -43.45 23.92
N ALA A 11 -20.39 -43.42 22.63
CA ALA A 11 -19.67 -42.61 21.66
C ALA A 11 -19.78 -41.10 22.01
N GLY A 12 -20.96 -40.62 22.37
CA GLY A 12 -21.16 -39.24 22.82
C GLY A 12 -20.36 -38.89 24.09
N GLU A 13 -20.34 -39.81 25.07
CA GLU A 13 -19.56 -39.61 26.30
C GLU A 13 -18.05 -39.57 26.03
N THR A 14 -17.56 -40.41 25.12
CA THR A 14 -16.15 -40.44 24.73
C THR A 14 -15.74 -39.16 23.97
N ILE A 15 -16.56 -38.71 23.04
CA ILE A 15 -16.35 -37.44 22.32
C ILE A 15 -16.35 -36.28 23.30
N MET A 16 -17.34 -36.22 24.22
CA MET A 16 -17.44 -35.15 25.21
C MET A 16 -16.22 -35.13 26.16
N ARG A 17 -15.70 -36.30 26.55
CA ARG A 17 -14.44 -36.38 27.31
C ARG A 17 -13.27 -35.89 26.51
N GLY A 18 -13.16 -36.26 25.23
CA GLY A 18 -12.11 -35.77 24.34
C GLY A 18 -12.13 -34.24 24.20
N VAL A 19 -13.30 -33.65 23.99
CA VAL A 19 -13.48 -32.20 23.89
C VAL A 19 -13.10 -31.50 25.22
N LYS A 20 -13.51 -32.05 26.37
CA LYS A 20 -13.13 -31.50 27.68
C LYS A 20 -11.63 -31.58 27.93
N LEU A 21 -10.98 -32.70 27.59
CA LEU A 21 -9.54 -32.87 27.72
C LEU A 21 -8.76 -31.94 26.79
N PHE A 22 -9.22 -31.82 25.57
CA PHE A 22 -8.63 -30.87 24.60
C PHE A 22 -8.80 -29.42 25.08
N GLY A 23 -9.97 -29.04 25.55
CA GLY A 23 -10.22 -27.73 26.15
C GLY A 23 -9.36 -27.46 27.38
N ALA A 24 -9.24 -28.46 28.27
CA ALA A 24 -8.36 -28.36 29.44
C ALA A 24 -6.88 -28.22 29.06
N TRP A 25 -6.42 -28.98 28.06
CA TRP A 25 -5.07 -28.89 27.53
C TRP A 25 -4.78 -27.52 26.90
N LEU A 26 -5.73 -26.97 26.14
CA LEU A 26 -5.63 -25.65 25.51
C LEU A 26 -5.61 -24.51 26.56
N LEU A 27 -6.40 -24.65 27.62
CA LEU A 27 -6.52 -23.64 28.67
C LEU A 27 -5.44 -23.78 29.76
N TRP A 28 -4.78 -24.95 29.85
CA TRP A 28 -3.77 -25.22 30.87
C TRP A 28 -2.62 -24.17 30.90
N PRO A 29 -1.99 -23.79 29.78
CA PRO A 29 -0.93 -22.80 29.79
C PRO A 29 -1.43 -21.43 30.24
N ILE A 30 -2.68 -21.06 29.93
CA ILE A 30 -3.30 -19.80 30.36
C ILE A 30 -3.51 -19.81 31.87
N MET A 31 -4.03 -20.91 32.41
CA MET A 31 -4.25 -21.05 33.87
C MET A 31 -2.93 -21.11 34.62
N ALA A 32 -1.92 -21.81 34.09
CA ALA A 32 -0.59 -21.87 34.68
C ALA A 32 0.09 -20.49 34.68
N ALA A 33 0.02 -19.76 33.58
CA ALA A 33 0.53 -18.39 33.44
C ALA A 33 -0.20 -17.44 34.40
N HIS A 34 -1.52 -17.56 34.54
CA HIS A 34 -2.33 -16.76 35.46
C HIS A 34 -1.94 -17.03 36.92
N GLY A 35 -1.80 -18.32 37.30
CA GLY A 35 -1.36 -18.71 38.64
C GLY A 35 0.04 -18.20 38.97
N TRP A 36 0.96 -18.36 38.04
CA TRP A 36 2.33 -17.85 38.17
C TRP A 36 2.35 -16.32 38.29
N TYR A 37 1.58 -15.60 37.48
CA TYR A 37 1.48 -14.14 37.53
C TYR A 37 0.94 -13.63 38.87
N ARG A 38 -0.09 -14.28 39.45
CA ARG A 38 -0.66 -13.89 40.74
C ARG A 38 0.33 -13.97 41.90
N GLN A 39 1.28 -14.89 41.84
CA GLN A 39 2.27 -15.12 42.91
C GLN A 39 3.48 -14.19 42.84
N ARG A 40 3.66 -13.41 41.78
CA ARG A 40 4.82 -12.53 41.60
C ARG A 40 4.62 -11.16 42.24
N ASN A 41 5.77 -10.54 42.57
CA ASN A 41 5.81 -9.18 43.12
C ASN A 41 5.42 -8.14 42.07
N LEU A 42 4.96 -6.98 42.49
CA LEU A 42 4.57 -5.85 41.64
C LEU A 42 5.68 -5.44 40.65
N LEU A 43 6.94 -5.55 41.04
CA LEU A 43 8.11 -5.25 40.21
C LEU A 43 8.17 -6.09 38.93
N ILE A 44 7.62 -7.30 38.93
CA ILE A 44 7.57 -8.19 37.78
C ILE A 44 6.22 -8.05 37.06
N LYS A 45 5.14 -7.87 37.81
CA LYS A 45 3.78 -7.75 37.26
C LYS A 45 3.62 -6.52 36.40
N LEU A 46 4.15 -5.38 36.84
CA LEU A 46 3.99 -4.10 36.14
C LEU A 46 4.65 -4.09 34.74
N PRO A 47 5.95 -4.43 34.60
CA PRO A 47 6.58 -4.46 33.27
C PRO A 47 5.96 -5.54 32.36
N LEU A 48 5.56 -6.70 32.90
CA LEU A 48 4.93 -7.74 32.11
C LEU A 48 3.53 -7.30 31.60
N ALA A 49 2.74 -6.67 32.46
CA ALA A 49 1.44 -6.13 32.07
C ALA A 49 1.60 -4.99 31.04
N ALA A 50 2.55 -4.09 31.25
CA ALA A 50 2.86 -3.02 30.31
C ALA A 50 3.29 -3.57 28.94
N PHE A 51 4.16 -4.59 28.93
CA PHE A 51 4.56 -5.27 27.71
C PHE A 51 3.38 -5.92 26.98
N LEU A 52 2.51 -6.60 27.71
CA LEU A 52 1.33 -7.27 27.14
C LEU A 52 0.34 -6.24 26.56
N VAL A 53 0.09 -5.14 27.27
CA VAL A 53 -0.77 -4.05 26.78
C VAL A 53 -0.16 -3.41 25.53
N LEU A 54 1.15 -3.15 25.53
CA LEU A 54 1.85 -2.62 24.37
C LEU A 54 1.75 -3.57 23.18
N PHE A 55 1.99 -4.86 23.42
CA PHE A 55 1.95 -5.89 22.38
C PHE A 55 0.55 -6.02 21.77
N VAL A 56 -0.49 -6.13 22.59
CA VAL A 56 -1.88 -6.18 22.14
C VAL A 56 -2.27 -4.90 21.41
N GLY A 57 -1.83 -3.75 21.94
CA GLY A 57 -2.07 -2.45 21.31
C GLY A 57 -1.42 -2.34 19.92
N LEU A 58 -0.16 -2.78 19.78
CA LEU A 58 0.55 -2.78 18.49
C LEU A 58 -0.09 -3.72 17.47
N TYR A 59 -0.46 -4.94 17.88
CA TYR A 59 -1.17 -5.87 16.99
C TYR A 59 -2.57 -5.35 16.63
N GLY A 60 -3.30 -4.82 17.61
CA GLY A 60 -4.60 -4.21 17.38
C GLY A 60 -4.53 -3.04 16.39
N TYR A 61 -3.56 -2.16 16.57
CA TYR A 61 -3.29 -1.06 15.65
C TYR A 61 -2.93 -1.57 14.24
N PHE A 62 -2.08 -2.59 14.15
CA PHE A 62 -1.70 -3.17 12.88
C PHE A 62 -2.91 -3.77 12.14
N VAL A 63 -3.71 -4.61 12.82
CA VAL A 63 -4.95 -5.18 12.26
C VAL A 63 -5.90 -4.08 11.83
N TRP A 64 -6.09 -3.06 12.64
CA TRP A 64 -6.88 -1.88 12.29
C TRP A 64 -6.40 -1.27 10.97
N GLN A 65 -5.10 -1.02 10.82
CA GLN A 65 -4.53 -0.42 9.61
C GLN A 65 -4.68 -1.32 8.37
N THR A 66 -4.71 -2.64 8.52
CA THR A 66 -4.94 -3.57 7.40
C THR A 66 -6.38 -3.57 6.92
N GLN A 67 -7.35 -3.26 7.78
CA GLN A 67 -8.79 -3.32 7.47
C GLN A 67 -9.36 -1.97 7.01
N ILE A 68 -8.77 -0.86 7.45
CA ILE A 68 -9.27 0.47 7.10
C ILE A 68 -8.60 0.98 5.84
N TRP A 69 -9.43 1.38 4.88
CA TRP A 69 -9.04 2.06 3.67
C TRP A 69 -9.48 3.52 3.75
N SER A 70 -8.54 4.43 3.56
CA SER A 70 -8.79 5.86 3.49
C SER A 70 -8.61 6.34 2.06
N GLY A 71 -9.37 7.37 1.66
CA GLY A 71 -9.23 7.97 0.34
C GLY A 71 -9.67 7.08 -0.83
N PHE A 72 -10.43 6.00 -0.57
CA PHE A 72 -10.98 5.20 -1.64
C PHE A 72 -12.07 6.00 -2.36
N ASP A 73 -11.80 6.33 -3.60
CA ASP A 73 -12.73 7.04 -4.47
C ASP A 73 -13.14 6.11 -5.62
N PRO A 74 -14.41 5.67 -5.67
CA PRO A 74 -14.90 4.82 -6.75
C PRO A 74 -14.86 5.53 -8.11
N ASN A 75 -14.86 6.86 -8.12
CA ASN A 75 -14.82 7.69 -9.32
C ASN A 75 -13.40 8.26 -9.59
N PHE A 76 -12.36 7.60 -9.07
CA PHE A 76 -10.96 8.03 -9.20
C PHE A 76 -10.58 8.34 -10.66
N VAL A 77 -11.05 7.55 -11.61
CA VAL A 77 -10.77 7.72 -13.04
C VAL A 77 -11.43 8.98 -13.60
N ASP A 78 -12.61 9.35 -13.08
CA ASP A 78 -13.39 10.48 -13.61
C ASP A 78 -12.71 11.83 -13.29
N ARG A 79 -11.86 11.90 -12.25
CA ARG A 79 -11.08 13.11 -11.94
C ARG A 79 -10.21 13.57 -13.10
N TYR A 80 -9.70 12.64 -13.89
CA TYR A 80 -8.78 12.98 -15.00
C TYR A 80 -9.48 13.32 -16.29
N ALA A 81 -10.82 13.17 -16.35
CA ALA A 81 -11.65 13.50 -17.50
C ALA A 81 -11.09 13.00 -18.85
N PHE A 82 -10.49 11.82 -18.87
CA PHE A 82 -9.85 11.24 -20.07
C PHE A 82 -10.82 11.13 -21.25
N GLN A 83 -12.10 10.89 -20.97
CA GLN A 83 -13.14 10.77 -22.00
C GLN A 83 -13.48 12.11 -22.65
N THR A 84 -13.36 13.21 -21.90
CA THR A 84 -13.68 14.55 -22.41
C THR A 84 -12.49 15.21 -23.11
N ARG A 85 -11.27 14.75 -22.83
CA ARG A 85 -10.05 15.26 -23.47
C ARG A 85 -9.97 14.91 -24.96
N ASN A 86 -10.72 13.95 -25.43
CA ASN A 86 -10.88 13.52 -26.83
C ASN A 86 -9.55 13.35 -27.58
N VAL A 87 -8.49 12.97 -26.87
CA VAL A 87 -7.13 12.85 -27.41
C VAL A 87 -6.78 11.38 -27.49
N GLY A 88 -6.54 10.90 -28.70
CA GLY A 88 -5.97 9.56 -28.90
C GLY A 88 -4.55 9.49 -28.31
N ALA A 89 -4.15 8.29 -27.84
CA ALA A 89 -2.81 8.06 -27.35
C ALA A 89 -1.76 8.53 -28.38
N GLY A 90 -0.89 9.45 -27.97
CA GLY A 90 0.16 10.01 -28.84
C GLY A 90 -0.24 11.20 -29.71
N GLN A 91 -1.48 11.70 -29.62
CA GLN A 91 -1.87 12.94 -30.29
C GLN A 91 -1.56 14.17 -29.42
N GLU A 92 -1.01 15.21 -30.08
CA GLU A 92 -0.83 16.52 -29.44
C GLU A 92 -2.21 17.12 -29.15
N LEU A 93 -2.38 17.62 -27.91
CA LEU A 93 -3.57 18.38 -27.54
C LEU A 93 -3.63 19.68 -28.35
N SER A 94 -4.72 19.88 -29.10
CA SER A 94 -5.00 21.18 -29.70
C SER A 94 -5.15 22.22 -28.56
N PRO A 95 -4.65 23.46 -28.75
CA PRO A 95 -4.79 24.50 -27.76
C PRO A 95 -6.27 24.64 -27.35
N SER A 96 -6.51 24.69 -26.06
CA SER A 96 -7.79 24.64 -25.36
C SER A 96 -8.94 25.30 -26.12
N VAL A 97 -9.88 24.49 -26.59
CA VAL A 97 -11.23 24.96 -26.93
C VAL A 97 -11.93 25.29 -25.62
N GLN A 98 -12.04 26.55 -25.28
CA GLN A 98 -12.91 26.99 -24.20
C GLN A 98 -14.32 26.48 -24.46
N PRO A 99 -15.08 26.00 -23.46
CA PRO A 99 -16.45 25.57 -23.62
C PRO A 99 -17.28 26.80 -24.07
N GLY A 100 -17.66 26.85 -25.34
CA GLY A 100 -18.47 27.94 -25.89
C GLY A 100 -18.11 28.41 -27.30
N SER A 101 -17.01 27.98 -27.91
CA SER A 101 -16.67 28.35 -29.29
C SER A 101 -17.16 27.29 -30.28
N GLN A 102 -18.01 27.73 -31.20
CA GLN A 102 -18.53 26.97 -32.34
C GLN A 102 -17.41 26.42 -33.23
N PRO A 103 -17.60 25.29 -33.92
CA PRO A 103 -16.62 24.76 -34.83
C PRO A 103 -16.42 25.71 -36.00
N ALA A 104 -15.25 26.30 -36.12
CA ALA A 104 -14.87 27.12 -37.23
C ALA A 104 -14.55 26.20 -38.44
N THR A 105 -15.31 26.41 -39.50
CA THR A 105 -15.13 25.84 -40.84
C THR A 105 -13.71 26.10 -41.33
N ALA A 106 -13.05 25.06 -41.82
CA ALA A 106 -11.69 25.10 -42.35
C ALA A 106 -11.51 26.12 -43.47
N ALA A 107 -10.71 27.15 -43.19
CA ALA A 107 -10.09 27.99 -44.24
C ALA A 107 -8.57 27.98 -43.98
N PRO A 108 -7.71 27.89 -45.04
CA PRO A 108 -6.26 27.93 -44.87
C PRO A 108 -5.85 29.37 -44.52
N SER A 109 -5.63 29.64 -43.28
CA SER A 109 -5.17 30.92 -42.79
C SER A 109 -3.77 30.76 -42.24
N SER A 110 -2.83 31.54 -42.77
CA SER A 110 -1.51 31.82 -42.24
C SER A 110 -1.62 32.57 -40.92
N ALA A 111 -2.11 31.89 -39.91
CA ALA A 111 -2.12 32.38 -38.53
C ALA A 111 -0.70 32.21 -37.94
N PRO A 112 -0.23 33.17 -37.12
CA PRO A 112 1.05 33.04 -36.43
C PRO A 112 1.02 31.76 -35.62
N VAL A 113 2.08 30.95 -35.76
CA VAL A 113 2.26 29.70 -34.96
C VAL A 113 2.23 30.09 -33.49
N GLN A 114 1.09 29.89 -32.86
CA GLN A 114 0.99 30.04 -31.39
C GLN A 114 1.95 29.06 -30.76
N PRO A 115 2.73 29.47 -29.74
CA PRO A 115 3.62 28.55 -29.08
C PRO A 115 2.78 27.38 -28.56
N ARG A 116 3.19 26.17 -28.94
CA ARG A 116 2.56 24.91 -28.46
C ARG A 116 2.66 24.90 -26.95
N GLN A 117 1.56 25.07 -26.26
CA GLN A 117 1.53 24.86 -24.83
C GLN A 117 1.67 23.37 -24.56
N CYS A 118 2.79 22.99 -23.99
CA CYS A 118 2.97 21.65 -23.45
C CYS A 118 2.03 21.49 -22.27
N GLN A 119 1.24 20.43 -22.26
CA GLN A 119 0.33 20.13 -21.14
C GLN A 119 0.94 19.11 -20.22
N GLN A 120 0.50 19.13 -18.96
CA GLN A 120 0.86 18.13 -17.98
C GLN A 120 0.50 16.73 -18.43
N SER A 121 1.34 15.78 -18.10
CA SER A 121 1.13 14.37 -18.42
C SER A 121 0.14 13.73 -17.46
N GLY A 122 -1.03 13.31 -17.96
CA GLY A 122 -2.01 12.58 -17.13
C GLY A 122 -1.46 11.27 -16.55
N ILE A 123 -0.55 10.59 -17.25
CA ILE A 123 0.07 9.36 -16.77
C ILE A 123 0.94 9.64 -15.52
N VAL A 124 1.70 10.73 -15.55
CA VAL A 124 2.55 11.15 -14.42
C VAL A 124 1.68 11.58 -13.24
N GLU A 125 0.59 12.29 -13.48
CA GLU A 125 -0.37 12.69 -12.47
C GLU A 125 -1.01 11.47 -11.78
N VAL A 126 -1.54 10.53 -12.56
CA VAL A 126 -2.09 9.28 -12.04
C VAL A 126 -1.06 8.49 -11.23
N ALA A 127 0.17 8.39 -11.71
CA ALA A 127 1.25 7.68 -10.99
C ALA A 127 1.56 8.33 -9.64
N ALA A 128 1.60 9.67 -9.59
CA ALA A 128 1.80 10.41 -8.34
C ALA A 128 0.63 10.19 -7.37
N ASP A 129 -0.62 10.28 -7.85
CA ASP A 129 -1.82 10.16 -7.02
C ASP A 129 -2.04 8.73 -6.49
N LEU A 130 -1.75 7.70 -7.29
CA LEU A 130 -1.78 6.31 -6.82
C LEU A 130 -0.73 6.06 -5.75
N THR A 131 0.45 6.64 -5.89
CA THR A 131 1.48 6.56 -4.86
C THR A 131 1.06 7.30 -3.60
N ASP A 132 0.47 8.51 -3.75
CA ASP A 132 -0.06 9.31 -2.64
C ASP A 132 -1.13 8.56 -1.85
N THR A 133 -2.08 7.94 -2.54
CA THR A 133 -3.11 7.10 -1.91
C THR A 133 -2.49 5.96 -1.09
N ASN A 134 -1.41 5.37 -1.57
CA ASN A 134 -0.74 4.26 -0.89
C ASN A 134 0.05 4.68 0.36
N VAL A 135 0.67 5.86 0.40
CA VAL A 135 1.64 6.20 1.45
C VAL A 135 1.26 7.40 2.32
N ASN A 136 0.36 8.27 1.86
CA ASN A 136 -0.12 9.43 2.60
C ASN A 136 -1.55 9.24 3.11
N GLN A 137 -2.45 8.77 2.25
CA GLN A 137 -3.84 8.53 2.64
C GLN A 137 -4.00 7.19 3.38
N ASN A 138 -3.14 6.23 3.09
CA ASN A 138 -3.10 4.93 3.76
C ASN A 138 -1.72 4.66 4.36
N ALA A 139 -1.69 3.84 5.42
CA ALA A 139 -0.44 3.32 5.93
C ALA A 139 0.14 2.28 4.97
N TRP A 140 1.43 2.36 4.67
CA TRP A 140 2.15 1.37 3.88
C TRP A 140 2.41 0.12 4.72
N ILE A 141 1.59 -0.91 4.54
CA ILE A 141 1.53 -2.08 5.42
C ILE A 141 2.84 -2.89 5.39
N SER A 142 3.43 -3.10 4.22
CA SER A 142 4.60 -3.97 4.05
C SER A 142 5.84 -3.50 4.83
N SER A 143 5.98 -2.20 5.13
CA SER A 143 7.10 -1.68 5.93
C SER A 143 6.81 -1.63 7.43
N MET A 144 5.64 -2.01 7.90
CA MET A 144 5.32 -1.99 9.33
C MET A 144 6.05 -3.11 10.07
N LEU A 145 6.48 -2.83 11.31
CA LEU A 145 7.18 -3.80 12.14
C LEU A 145 6.38 -5.09 12.33
N MET A 146 5.09 -4.97 12.60
CA MET A 146 4.21 -6.11 12.82
C MET A 146 4.07 -6.98 11.57
N TYR A 147 4.10 -6.37 10.37
CA TYR A 147 4.09 -7.13 9.13
C TYR A 147 5.31 -8.05 9.00
N ARG A 148 6.48 -7.57 9.42
CA ARG A 148 7.72 -8.37 9.39
C ARG A 148 7.79 -9.43 10.47
N LEU A 149 7.20 -9.21 11.63
CA LEU A 149 7.15 -10.17 12.72
C LEU A 149 6.17 -11.32 12.45
N GLY A 150 5.22 -11.11 11.54
CA GLY A 150 4.19 -12.08 11.25
C GLY A 150 3.18 -12.26 12.40
N PHE A 151 2.28 -13.19 12.24
CA PHE A 151 1.35 -13.59 13.29
C PHE A 151 1.92 -14.80 14.03
N PHE A 152 2.59 -14.54 15.16
CA PHE A 152 3.29 -15.58 15.94
C PHE A 152 4.23 -16.48 15.11
N GLY A 153 4.96 -15.86 14.18
CA GLY A 153 5.91 -16.55 13.29
C GLY A 153 5.31 -17.09 11.99
N LEU A 154 4.01 -16.90 11.76
CA LEU A 154 3.37 -17.16 10.48
C LEU A 154 3.38 -15.88 9.64
N ASP A 155 3.80 -15.96 8.39
CA ASP A 155 3.74 -14.84 7.47
C ASP A 155 2.30 -14.36 7.26
N TRP A 156 2.10 -13.06 7.20
CA TRP A 156 0.76 -12.48 6.97
C TRP A 156 0.16 -12.90 5.63
N ASP A 157 1.01 -13.13 4.61
CA ASP A 157 0.59 -13.60 3.28
C ASP A 157 -0.08 -15.00 3.32
N ARG A 158 0.03 -15.71 4.44
CA ARG A 158 -0.64 -16.99 4.69
C ARG A 158 -1.93 -16.85 5.50
N THR A 159 -2.30 -15.62 5.86
CA THR A 159 -3.53 -15.35 6.60
C THR A 159 -4.61 -14.85 5.64
N PRO A 160 -5.82 -15.44 5.61
CA PRO A 160 -6.81 -15.16 4.58
C PRO A 160 -7.47 -13.77 4.67
N PHE A 161 -7.20 -13.00 5.73
CA PHE A 161 -7.92 -11.74 5.98
C PHE A 161 -7.02 -10.50 6.10
N LEU A 162 -5.71 -10.66 6.23
CA LEU A 162 -4.82 -9.57 6.62
C LEU A 162 -3.79 -9.18 5.55
N ASP A 163 -3.70 -9.94 4.47
CA ASP A 163 -2.75 -9.75 3.37
C ASP A 163 -3.28 -8.82 2.25
N ASN A 164 -4.60 -8.69 2.11
CA ASN A 164 -5.25 -8.04 0.96
C ASN A 164 -4.75 -6.61 0.73
N LYS A 165 -4.65 -5.79 1.78
CA LYS A 165 -4.21 -4.40 1.65
C LYS A 165 -2.73 -4.32 1.24
N ALA A 166 -1.87 -5.11 1.85
CA ALA A 166 -0.45 -5.16 1.52
C ALA A 166 -0.22 -5.63 0.08
N ALA A 167 -0.94 -6.68 -0.35
CA ALA A 167 -0.88 -7.19 -1.71
C ALA A 167 -1.34 -6.16 -2.74
N PHE A 168 -2.47 -5.48 -2.47
CA PHE A 168 -2.98 -4.41 -3.32
C PHE A 168 -1.97 -3.26 -3.44
N GLN A 169 -1.47 -2.76 -2.32
CA GLN A 169 -0.49 -1.65 -2.31
C GLN A 169 0.78 -2.02 -3.09
N ARG A 170 1.29 -3.23 -2.92
CA ARG A 170 2.45 -3.73 -3.68
C ARG A 170 2.14 -3.83 -5.18
N GLY A 171 0.97 -4.33 -5.55
CA GLY A 171 0.54 -4.41 -6.95
C GLY A 171 0.48 -3.04 -7.63
N VAL A 172 -0.14 -2.06 -6.97
CA VAL A 172 -0.16 -0.66 -7.44
C VAL A 172 1.25 -0.11 -7.55
N ASN A 173 2.09 -0.29 -6.53
CA ASN A 173 3.46 0.20 -6.54
C ASN A 173 4.30 -0.42 -7.68
N GLN A 174 4.16 -1.72 -7.93
CA GLN A 174 4.84 -2.38 -9.05
C GLN A 174 4.43 -1.80 -10.39
N THR A 175 3.15 -1.50 -10.57
CA THR A 175 2.64 -0.85 -11.80
C THR A 175 3.23 0.54 -11.96
N VAL A 176 3.17 1.37 -10.90
CA VAL A 176 3.74 2.73 -10.92
C VAL A 176 5.25 2.70 -11.14
N ARG A 177 5.96 1.80 -10.49
CA ARG A 177 7.41 1.58 -10.68
C ARG A 177 7.75 1.26 -12.13
N ARG A 178 6.98 0.35 -12.76
CA ARG A 178 7.16 0.00 -14.15
C ARG A 178 6.87 1.19 -15.08
N THR A 179 5.79 1.90 -14.83
CA THR A 179 5.46 3.13 -15.56
C THR A 179 6.58 4.16 -15.45
N ALA A 180 7.15 4.39 -14.27
CA ALA A 180 8.26 5.32 -14.10
C ALA A 180 9.51 4.90 -14.89
N VAL A 181 9.82 3.61 -14.99
CA VAL A 181 10.92 3.11 -15.82
C VAL A 181 10.65 3.38 -17.29
N GLU A 182 9.48 3.05 -17.80
CA GLU A 182 9.10 3.27 -19.19
C GLU A 182 9.07 4.77 -19.54
N LEU A 183 8.62 5.63 -18.63
CA LEU A 183 8.65 7.07 -18.81
C LEU A 183 10.08 7.60 -18.94
N VAL A 184 11.01 7.15 -18.10
CA VAL A 184 12.43 7.53 -18.21
C VAL A 184 13.00 7.07 -19.54
N ASP A 185 12.74 5.85 -19.94
CA ASP A 185 13.30 5.25 -21.16
C ASP A 185 12.69 5.86 -22.43
N SER A 186 11.39 6.16 -22.44
CA SER A 186 10.70 6.75 -23.58
C SER A 186 10.97 8.24 -23.72
N LEU A 187 10.80 9.01 -22.63
CA LEU A 187 10.99 10.47 -22.67
C LEU A 187 12.47 10.85 -22.69
N GLY A 188 13.34 10.05 -22.10
CA GLY A 188 14.79 10.25 -22.20
C GLY A 188 15.33 10.07 -23.61
N ARG A 189 14.64 9.30 -24.48
CA ARG A 189 15.05 9.06 -25.87
C ARG A 189 14.47 10.07 -26.87
N VAL A 190 13.30 10.64 -26.59
CA VAL A 190 12.61 11.55 -27.52
C VAL A 190 13.35 12.87 -27.71
N ARG A 191 14.18 13.28 -26.76
CA ARG A 191 14.99 14.50 -26.84
C ARG A 191 16.47 14.20 -27.03
N GLY A 192 16.82 13.46 -28.04
CA GLY A 192 18.13 12.90 -28.39
C GLY A 192 19.43 13.69 -28.08
N THR A 193 19.35 14.92 -27.59
CA THR A 193 20.51 15.76 -27.21
C THR A 193 20.38 16.37 -25.81
N SER A 194 19.22 16.29 -25.16
CA SER A 194 19.04 16.78 -23.79
C SER A 194 19.18 15.63 -22.80
N GLY A 195 19.92 15.86 -21.70
CA GLY A 195 20.04 14.91 -20.61
C GLY A 195 18.66 14.50 -20.07
N ILE A 196 18.56 13.29 -19.54
CA ILE A 196 17.34 12.79 -18.89
C ILE A 196 16.97 13.76 -17.77
N ASN A 197 15.68 14.11 -17.65
CA ASN A 197 15.21 14.98 -16.58
C ASN A 197 15.50 14.37 -15.19
N GLY A 198 16.22 15.12 -14.34
CA GLY A 198 16.66 14.66 -13.02
C GLY A 198 15.48 14.27 -12.12
N ASN A 199 14.39 15.06 -12.13
CA ASN A 199 13.20 14.76 -11.34
C ASN A 199 12.59 13.39 -11.70
N LEU A 200 12.57 13.04 -12.97
CA LEU A 200 12.04 11.76 -13.43
C LEU A 200 12.98 10.58 -13.04
N GLN A 201 14.31 10.79 -13.08
CA GLN A 201 15.27 9.80 -12.59
C GLN A 201 15.16 9.60 -11.09
N ASP A 202 15.02 10.67 -10.31
CA ASP A 202 14.85 10.61 -8.87
C ASP A 202 13.56 9.89 -8.50
N ALA A 203 12.46 10.17 -9.20
CA ALA A 203 11.20 9.45 -9.02
C ALA A 203 11.36 7.94 -9.25
N ARG A 204 12.00 7.56 -10.37
CA ARG A 204 12.32 6.16 -10.67
C ARG A 204 13.15 5.51 -9.58
N GLY A 205 14.24 6.18 -9.13
CA GLY A 205 15.12 5.67 -8.09
C GLY A 205 14.40 5.44 -6.78
N ASN A 206 13.60 6.42 -6.36
CA ASN A 206 12.84 6.36 -5.11
C ASN A 206 11.74 5.28 -5.15
N LEU A 207 11.06 5.09 -6.28
CA LEU A 207 10.04 4.05 -6.45
C LEU A 207 10.64 2.62 -6.47
N GLN A 208 11.90 2.48 -6.86
CA GLN A 208 12.59 1.18 -6.89
C GLN A 208 13.14 0.76 -5.51
N PHE A 209 12.97 1.60 -4.50
CA PHE A 209 13.45 1.28 -3.16
C PHE A 209 12.74 0.05 -2.57
N ASP A 210 13.42 -0.61 -1.61
CA ASP A 210 12.89 -1.79 -0.92
C ASP A 210 11.53 -1.53 -0.28
N GLU A 211 10.57 -2.40 -0.52
CA GLU A 211 9.18 -2.29 -0.07
C GLU A 211 8.98 -2.56 1.42
N TYR A 212 9.98 -3.17 2.06
CA TYR A 212 9.91 -3.68 3.43
C TYR A 212 10.75 -2.89 4.42
N SER A 213 11.42 -1.81 4.00
CA SER A 213 12.29 -1.05 4.89
C SER A 213 11.50 -0.33 5.97
N TRP A 214 11.88 -0.62 7.24
CA TRP A 214 11.34 0.03 8.42
C TRP A 214 12.37 0.97 9.03
N TYR A 215 11.98 1.76 10.05
CA TYR A 215 12.83 2.75 10.73
C TYR A 215 14.09 2.16 11.36
N PHE A 216 14.12 0.85 11.61
CA PHE A 216 15.23 0.18 12.26
C PHE A 216 15.59 -1.10 11.52
N GLY A 217 16.88 -1.30 11.28
CA GLY A 217 17.42 -2.49 10.64
C GLY A 217 18.33 -3.28 11.58
N LEU A 218 18.32 -4.60 11.43
CA LEU A 218 19.25 -5.50 12.12
C LEU A 218 20.53 -5.73 11.32
N GLN A 219 20.46 -5.57 9.99
CA GLN A 219 21.60 -5.75 9.07
C GLN A 219 21.57 -4.65 7.99
N PRO A 220 22.47 -3.66 8.06
CA PRO A 220 23.28 -3.28 9.20
C PRO A 220 22.40 -2.82 10.38
N PHE A 221 22.91 -3.00 11.59
CA PHE A 221 22.22 -2.56 12.79
C PHE A 221 22.18 -1.03 12.84
N GLY A 222 20.97 -0.46 12.98
CA GLY A 222 20.82 0.98 13.09
C GLY A 222 19.50 1.51 12.53
N PHE A 223 19.38 2.84 12.59
CA PHE A 223 18.24 3.53 12.03
C PHE A 223 18.33 3.56 10.50
N LYS A 224 17.20 3.36 9.85
CA LYS A 224 17.05 3.38 8.39
C LYS A 224 15.91 4.32 8.01
N THR A 225 16.00 4.88 6.82
CA THR A 225 14.87 5.59 6.24
C THR A 225 13.80 4.58 5.81
N PRO A 226 12.56 4.72 6.27
CA PRO A 226 11.49 3.78 5.93
C PRO A 226 11.01 3.98 4.49
N THR A 227 10.50 2.91 3.89
CA THR A 227 9.96 2.90 2.52
C THR A 227 9.01 4.06 2.21
N PRO A 228 8.02 4.42 3.05
CA PRO A 228 7.12 5.53 2.75
C PRO A 228 7.81 6.87 2.51
N SER A 229 8.99 7.10 3.11
CA SER A 229 9.73 8.35 2.90
C SER A 229 10.30 8.45 1.49
N TYR A 230 10.78 7.36 0.92
CA TYR A 230 11.23 7.31 -0.47
C TYR A 230 10.07 7.50 -1.45
N TYR A 231 8.93 6.87 -1.18
CA TYR A 231 7.76 7.00 -2.05
C TYR A 231 7.15 8.41 -1.99
N ARG A 232 7.22 9.10 -0.84
CA ARG A 232 6.86 10.53 -0.77
C ARG A 232 7.80 11.40 -1.60
N ALA A 233 9.10 11.14 -1.53
CA ALA A 233 10.07 11.83 -2.37
C ALA A 233 9.82 11.57 -3.87
N ALA A 234 9.38 10.36 -4.23
CA ALA A 234 8.97 10.05 -5.60
C ALA A 234 7.75 10.85 -6.06
N ILE A 235 6.74 11.02 -5.20
CA ILE A 235 5.56 11.85 -5.49
C ILE A 235 5.98 13.29 -5.78
N ASP A 236 6.84 13.87 -4.94
CA ASP A 236 7.33 15.23 -5.11
C ASP A 236 8.10 15.38 -6.43
N SER A 237 8.93 14.40 -6.76
CA SER A 237 9.70 14.39 -8.01
C SER A 237 8.81 14.23 -9.25
N LEU A 238 7.78 13.36 -9.20
CA LEU A 238 6.79 13.22 -10.27
C LEU A 238 5.99 14.49 -10.49
N ARG A 239 5.53 15.14 -9.41
CA ARG A 239 4.77 16.39 -9.49
C ARG A 239 5.63 17.55 -10.03
N LYS A 240 6.90 17.64 -9.61
CA LYS A 240 7.85 18.62 -10.18
C LYS A 240 8.07 18.39 -11.66
N PHE A 241 8.35 17.13 -12.05
CA PHE A 241 8.49 16.80 -13.46
C PHE A 241 7.24 17.16 -14.29
N ASN A 242 6.05 16.90 -13.75
CA ASN A 242 4.79 17.22 -14.43
C ASN A 242 4.57 18.74 -14.53
N GLY A 243 5.02 19.49 -13.52
CA GLY A 243 5.04 20.96 -13.56
C GLY A 243 6.01 21.52 -14.62
N ASP A 244 7.18 20.88 -14.80
CA ASP A 244 8.17 21.27 -15.80
C ASP A 244 7.69 21.03 -17.26
N LEU A 245 6.62 20.24 -17.45
CA LEU A 245 6.02 20.00 -18.77
C LEU A 245 5.01 21.06 -19.21
N ALA A 246 4.47 21.83 -18.24
CA ALA A 246 3.46 22.85 -18.47
C ALA A 246 4.09 24.21 -18.77
#